data_d9e48c0e6b6a77284f10090355c3bfe1
#
_entry.id   d9e48c0e6b6a77284f10090355c3bfe1
#
_cell.length_a   1.000
_cell.length_b   1.000
_cell.length_c   1.000
_cell.angle_alpha   90.00
_cell.angle_beta   90.00
_cell.angle_gamma   90.00
#
_symmetry.space_group_name_H-M   'P 1'
#
loop_
_entity.id
_entity.type
_entity.pdbx_description
1 polymer ?
#
loop_
_entity_poly.entity_id
_entity_poly.type
_entity_poly.pdbx_seq_one_letter_code
_entity_poly.pdbx_strand_id
1 'polypeptide(L)'
;MNYIKKILALLMLSSSLSLIAQDMVVYNTTAGNLSSVIPADELKELREVKLTGTVNAADFFFIRDNIKEAKTIDMSEVQIEACEVSGVSYAANEIPANAFYEPYASTGLSRLSTFYFPLSVESIGENALYQSIILRTTNLAELPVLRIIKAGAMSRCTRLREVELPASLEEIGAAAFAHNSQLSDVTIAPESQLRLLGKNAFNGCIKLSSLDFSATQLEEVGEQAFNACSILNSVLLPASVKYIGEEAFMYTSVNQIDWSHLVGLRVVEGSMFYGVGTLNSVILPHSVEQIKASAFALCSGLSTISLPYHLVAIGDWAFANCTSLRTIVCPTPIVPQVGYLAFQGVNTSAVEVQVLESVLPLYENDADWGYFRLKGDAFTGISVGEHQDLQVCRRYGNVEIVSPIAIKSVAIYAYNGTMLRQERIDNMQAIIELSATEHCIVSIAFVDGNIRVVKL
;
A
#
# COMPACT_ATOMS: atom_id res chain seq x y z
N MET A 1 32.30 -15.33 61.38
CA MET A 1 31.07 -16.11 61.14
C MET A 1 30.06 -15.47 60.20
N ASN A 2 30.18 -14.20 59.86
CA ASN A 2 29.24 -13.49 58.94
C ASN A 2 29.66 -13.53 57.44
N TYR A 3 30.89 -13.88 57.10
CA TYR A 3 31.35 -13.93 55.73
C TYR A 3 30.99 -15.28 55.03
N ILE A 4 30.95 -16.33 55.80
CA ILE A 4 30.61 -17.69 55.26
C ILE A 4 29.11 -17.81 54.99
N LYS A 5 28.25 -17.12 55.77
CA LYS A 5 26.81 -17.07 55.51
C LYS A 5 26.42 -16.22 54.28
N LYS A 6 27.21 -15.21 53.90
CA LYS A 6 27.02 -14.45 52.67
C LYS A 6 27.45 -15.22 51.41
N ILE A 7 28.48 -16.06 51.48
CA ILE A 7 28.93 -16.89 50.38
C ILE A 7 27.99 -18.08 50.15
N LEU A 8 27.42 -18.67 51.19
CA LEU A 8 26.38 -19.70 51.03
C LEU A 8 25.05 -19.13 50.50
N ALA A 9 24.69 -17.89 50.83
CA ALA A 9 23.52 -17.24 50.28
C ALA A 9 23.69 -16.84 48.82
N LEU A 10 24.91 -16.48 48.35
CA LEU A 10 25.22 -16.26 46.94
C LEU A 10 25.26 -17.54 46.12
N LEU A 11 25.68 -18.68 46.72
CA LEU A 11 25.68 -20.00 46.07
C LEU A 11 24.29 -20.63 46.01
N MET A 12 23.37 -20.26 46.90
CA MET A 12 21.97 -20.73 46.81
C MET A 12 21.08 -19.86 45.90
N LEU A 13 21.48 -18.62 45.52
CA LEU A 13 20.80 -17.80 44.54
C LEU A 13 21.26 -18.10 43.10
N SER A 14 22.35 -18.82 42.90
CA SER A 14 22.82 -19.26 41.58
C SER A 14 22.26 -20.61 41.12
N SER A 15 21.52 -21.32 41.96
CA SER A 15 20.98 -22.63 41.65
C SER A 15 19.48 -22.66 41.31
N SER A 16 18.84 -21.51 41.15
CA SER A 16 17.40 -21.43 40.82
C SER A 16 17.06 -20.67 39.56
N LEU A 17 18.02 -20.47 38.67
CA LEU A 17 17.78 -19.94 37.31
C LEU A 17 18.60 -20.73 36.26
N SER A 18 18.53 -22.05 36.32
CA SER A 18 18.61 -22.82 35.10
C SER A 18 17.21 -22.73 34.47
N LEU A 19 16.92 -21.64 33.70
CA LEU A 19 16.12 -21.83 32.53
C LEU A 19 16.85 -22.93 31.74
N ILE A 20 16.37 -24.15 31.86
CA ILE A 20 16.73 -25.21 30.95
C ILE A 20 16.19 -24.68 29.61
N ALA A 21 17.06 -24.13 28.78
CA ALA A 21 16.78 -24.02 27.37
C ALA A 21 16.45 -25.45 26.97
N GLN A 22 15.21 -25.74 26.68
CA GLN A 22 14.83 -27.07 26.23
C GLN A 22 15.53 -27.22 24.88
N ASP A 23 16.45 -28.19 24.79
CA ASP A 23 17.20 -28.40 23.56
C ASP A 23 16.22 -28.67 22.42
N MET A 24 16.46 -28.06 21.29
CA MET A 24 15.66 -28.26 20.09
C MET A 24 15.72 -29.70 19.64
N VAL A 25 14.60 -30.39 19.58
CA VAL A 25 14.53 -31.78 19.13
C VAL A 25 14.54 -31.81 17.61
N VAL A 26 15.49 -32.55 17.04
CA VAL A 26 15.68 -32.64 15.58
C VAL A 26 15.15 -33.96 15.04
N TYR A 27 14.26 -33.91 14.08
CA TYR A 27 13.76 -35.09 13.38
C TYR A 27 14.11 -35.00 11.89
N ASN A 28 14.71 -36.06 11.37
CA ASN A 28 14.90 -36.22 9.93
C ASN A 28 13.75 -37.06 9.37
N THR A 29 13.01 -36.50 8.39
CA THR A 29 11.81 -37.14 7.85
C THR A 29 11.87 -37.28 6.33
N THR A 30 11.01 -38.14 5.79
CA THR A 30 10.63 -38.17 4.36
C THR A 30 9.18 -37.81 4.23
N ALA A 31 8.82 -37.20 3.09
CA ALA A 31 7.49 -36.64 2.86
C ALA A 31 6.34 -37.63 3.18
N GLY A 32 5.42 -37.20 4.03
CA GLY A 32 4.26 -37.97 4.48
C GLY A 32 4.54 -38.95 5.62
N ASN A 33 5.75 -39.02 6.17
CA ASN A 33 6.13 -40.01 7.18
C ASN A 33 6.37 -39.44 8.59
N LEU A 34 6.12 -38.16 8.83
CA LEU A 34 6.42 -37.51 10.11
C LEU A 34 5.71 -38.20 11.28
N SER A 35 4.48 -38.70 11.08
CA SER A 35 3.72 -39.45 12.08
C SER A 35 4.39 -40.78 12.53
N SER A 36 5.28 -41.33 11.71
CA SER A 36 6.03 -42.55 12.03
C SER A 36 7.41 -42.24 12.62
N VAL A 37 7.88 -41.01 12.47
CA VAL A 37 9.20 -40.55 12.96
C VAL A 37 9.13 -40.04 14.39
N ILE A 38 8.06 -39.31 14.73
CA ILE A 38 7.87 -38.74 16.06
C ILE A 38 7.12 -39.72 16.95
N PRO A 39 7.71 -40.16 18.09
CA PRO A 39 7.04 -41.06 19.03
C PRO A 39 5.77 -40.42 19.61
N ALA A 40 4.69 -41.19 19.74
CA ALA A 40 3.39 -40.68 20.18
C ALA A 40 3.41 -40.13 21.62
N ASP A 41 4.28 -40.63 22.48
CA ASP A 41 4.48 -40.17 23.85
C ASP A 41 5.23 -38.84 23.94
N GLU A 42 6.04 -38.48 22.94
CA GLU A 42 6.74 -37.21 22.87
C GLU A 42 5.87 -36.04 22.38
N LEU A 43 4.82 -36.29 21.60
CA LEU A 43 4.02 -35.26 20.92
C LEU A 43 3.51 -34.12 21.82
N LYS A 44 3.14 -34.46 23.07
CA LYS A 44 2.60 -33.48 24.03
C LYS A 44 3.68 -32.65 24.72
N GLU A 45 4.92 -33.14 24.70
CA GLU A 45 6.06 -32.51 25.36
C GLU A 45 6.89 -31.65 24.41
N LEU A 46 6.70 -31.79 23.09
CA LEU A 46 7.45 -31.04 22.08
C LEU A 46 7.16 -29.53 22.18
N ARG A 47 8.22 -28.76 22.43
CA ARG A 47 8.16 -27.29 22.51
C ARG A 47 9.01 -26.62 21.43
N GLU A 48 10.18 -27.17 21.16
CA GLU A 48 11.15 -26.69 20.20
C GLU A 48 11.46 -27.83 19.23
N VAL A 49 11.00 -27.71 17.97
CA VAL A 49 11.09 -28.80 16.96
C VAL A 49 11.81 -28.28 15.73
N LYS A 50 12.82 -29.02 15.30
CA LYS A 50 13.48 -28.83 14.01
C LYS A 50 13.23 -30.04 13.12
N LEU A 51 12.83 -29.81 11.89
CA LEU A 51 12.68 -30.83 10.87
C LEU A 51 13.78 -30.70 9.82
N THR A 52 14.24 -31.82 9.29
CA THR A 52 15.18 -31.91 8.18
C THR A 52 14.72 -32.99 7.20
N GLY A 53 15.22 -32.97 5.95
CA GLY A 53 14.82 -33.92 4.92
C GLY A 53 13.66 -33.40 4.06
N THR A 54 12.65 -34.24 3.80
CA THR A 54 11.51 -33.83 2.98
C THR A 54 10.18 -33.93 3.73
N VAL A 55 9.25 -33.05 3.43
CA VAL A 55 7.89 -33.00 3.99
C VAL A 55 6.87 -32.78 2.89
N ASN A 56 5.61 -33.05 3.19
CA ASN A 56 4.50 -32.69 2.32
C ASN A 56 3.27 -32.20 3.14
N ALA A 57 2.15 -31.91 2.50
CA ALA A 57 0.98 -31.36 3.19
C ALA A 57 0.47 -32.26 4.34
N ALA A 58 0.59 -33.57 4.25
CA ALA A 58 0.19 -34.49 5.32
C ALA A 58 1.00 -34.28 6.61
N ASP A 59 2.29 -33.97 6.48
CA ASP A 59 3.17 -33.68 7.62
C ASP A 59 2.81 -32.35 8.31
N PHE A 60 2.46 -31.32 7.53
CA PHE A 60 1.96 -30.06 8.08
C PHE A 60 0.66 -30.26 8.87
N PHE A 61 -0.29 -31.02 8.33
CA PHE A 61 -1.53 -31.32 9.02
C PHE A 61 -1.30 -32.20 10.24
N PHE A 62 -0.37 -33.15 10.20
CA PHE A 62 0.03 -33.91 11.37
C PHE A 62 0.57 -33.00 12.48
N ILE A 63 1.46 -32.05 12.17
CA ILE A 63 1.96 -31.06 13.13
C ILE A 63 0.80 -30.25 13.72
N ARG A 64 -0.04 -29.68 12.86
CA ARG A 64 -1.21 -28.89 13.26
C ARG A 64 -2.09 -29.65 14.28
N ASP A 65 -2.34 -30.92 14.03
CA ASP A 65 -3.32 -31.68 14.78
C ASP A 65 -2.72 -32.31 16.06
N ASN A 66 -1.42 -32.57 16.09
CA ASN A 66 -0.79 -33.34 17.15
C ASN A 66 0.27 -32.60 17.98
N ILE A 67 0.97 -31.58 17.43
CA ILE A 67 2.05 -30.86 18.12
C ILE A 67 1.57 -29.48 18.59
N LYS A 68 0.50 -29.43 19.36
CA LYS A 68 -0.19 -28.19 19.74
C LYS A 68 0.57 -27.33 20.76
N GLU A 69 1.55 -27.88 21.43
CA GLU A 69 2.32 -27.19 22.46
C GLU A 69 3.64 -26.58 21.91
N ALA A 70 3.94 -26.77 20.63
CA ALA A 70 5.14 -26.23 20.02
C ALA A 70 5.17 -24.70 20.09
N LYS A 71 6.31 -24.16 20.56
CA LYS A 71 6.62 -22.74 20.58
C LYS A 71 7.46 -22.33 19.39
N THR A 72 8.39 -23.20 19.00
CA THR A 72 9.25 -23.02 17.83
C THR A 72 9.12 -24.24 16.93
N ILE A 73 8.90 -23.98 15.64
CA ILE A 73 8.98 -24.97 14.59
C ILE A 73 9.98 -24.46 13.55
N ASP A 74 11.10 -25.16 13.42
CA ASP A 74 12.13 -24.85 12.43
C ASP A 74 12.06 -25.84 11.27
N MET A 75 11.66 -25.34 10.11
CA MET A 75 11.59 -26.09 8.86
C MET A 75 12.58 -25.55 7.81
N SER A 76 13.52 -24.70 8.20
CA SER A 76 14.45 -24.02 7.29
C SER A 76 15.27 -24.97 6.40
N GLU A 77 15.50 -26.19 6.84
CA GLU A 77 16.30 -27.21 6.14
C GLU A 77 15.47 -28.32 5.47
N VAL A 78 14.13 -28.17 5.40
CA VAL A 78 13.31 -29.16 4.68
C VAL A 78 13.04 -28.74 3.24
N GLN A 79 12.68 -29.72 2.39
CA GLN A 79 12.09 -29.49 1.09
C GLN A 79 10.63 -29.96 1.09
N ILE A 80 9.74 -29.18 0.48
CA ILE A 80 8.32 -29.52 0.40
C ILE A 80 8.07 -30.25 -0.93
N GLU A 81 7.60 -31.49 -0.85
CA GLU A 81 7.22 -32.29 -1.99
C GLU A 81 5.72 -32.12 -2.28
N ALA A 82 5.35 -32.22 -3.56
CA ALA A 82 3.95 -32.26 -3.98
C ALA A 82 3.29 -33.56 -3.49
N CYS A 83 2.02 -33.47 -3.13
CA CYS A 83 1.23 -34.64 -2.74
C CYS A 83 -0.27 -34.43 -2.98
N GLU A 84 -1.02 -35.50 -2.81
CA GLU A 84 -2.48 -35.45 -2.72
C GLU A 84 -2.91 -35.90 -1.32
N VAL A 85 -3.78 -35.12 -0.68
CA VAL A 85 -4.37 -35.48 0.60
C VAL A 85 -5.89 -35.34 0.48
N SER A 86 -6.60 -36.43 0.72
CA SER A 86 -8.07 -36.47 0.66
C SER A 86 -8.67 -35.93 -0.66
N GLY A 87 -8.02 -36.19 -1.79
CA GLY A 87 -8.45 -35.74 -3.11
C GLY A 87 -8.11 -34.28 -3.45
N VAL A 88 -7.32 -33.61 -2.59
CA VAL A 88 -6.81 -32.26 -2.84
C VAL A 88 -5.32 -32.33 -3.16
N SER A 89 -4.93 -31.75 -4.29
CA SER A 89 -3.52 -31.67 -4.71
C SER A 89 -2.83 -30.48 -4.06
N TYR A 90 -1.63 -30.71 -3.52
CA TYR A 90 -0.76 -29.69 -2.93
C TYR A 90 0.54 -29.61 -3.71
N ALA A 91 0.97 -28.40 -4.03
CA ALA A 91 2.17 -28.17 -4.83
C ALA A 91 3.45 -28.37 -4.01
N ALA A 92 4.54 -28.70 -4.68
CA ALA A 92 5.87 -28.61 -4.09
C ALA A 92 6.24 -27.14 -3.81
N ASN A 93 7.16 -26.93 -2.87
CA ASN A 93 7.65 -25.59 -2.46
C ASN A 93 6.55 -24.61 -2.01
N GLU A 94 5.39 -25.12 -1.62
CA GLU A 94 4.28 -24.32 -1.07
C GLU A 94 3.99 -24.75 0.38
N ILE A 95 3.93 -23.79 1.31
CA ILE A 95 3.29 -24.04 2.60
C ILE A 95 1.80 -24.31 2.31
N PRO A 96 1.27 -25.46 2.71
CA PRO A 96 -0.11 -25.83 2.34
C PRO A 96 -1.15 -24.82 2.87
N ALA A 97 -2.26 -24.70 2.18
CA ALA A 97 -3.41 -23.98 2.72
C ALA A 97 -3.82 -24.58 4.06
N ASN A 98 -4.13 -23.70 5.05
CA ASN A 98 -4.48 -24.07 6.41
C ASN A 98 -3.43 -24.94 7.14
N ALA A 99 -2.15 -24.82 6.79
CA ALA A 99 -1.06 -25.64 7.35
C ALA A 99 -1.09 -25.70 8.88
N PHE A 100 -1.35 -24.56 9.55
CA PHE A 100 -1.37 -24.43 11.00
C PHE A 100 -2.70 -23.85 11.52
N TYR A 101 -3.72 -23.81 10.71
CA TYR A 101 -5.07 -23.37 11.07
C TYR A 101 -6.07 -24.49 10.84
N GLU A 102 -6.90 -24.76 11.84
CA GLU A 102 -8.01 -25.73 11.74
C GLU A 102 -9.34 -24.99 11.49
N PRO A 103 -9.84 -24.98 10.26
CA PRO A 103 -11.03 -24.19 9.91
C PRO A 103 -12.29 -24.60 10.68
N TYR A 104 -12.49 -25.90 10.93
CA TYR A 104 -13.69 -26.39 11.61
C TYR A 104 -13.68 -26.07 13.11
N ALA A 105 -12.50 -26.10 13.74
CA ALA A 105 -12.34 -25.71 15.14
C ALA A 105 -12.10 -24.19 15.28
N SER A 106 -11.89 -23.47 14.17
CA SER A 106 -11.54 -22.04 14.15
C SER A 106 -10.35 -21.71 15.05
N THR A 107 -9.33 -22.57 15.05
CA THR A 107 -8.15 -22.42 15.91
C THR A 107 -6.88 -22.56 15.11
N GLY A 108 -5.92 -21.68 15.39
CA GLY A 108 -4.54 -21.79 14.92
C GLY A 108 -3.64 -22.48 15.99
N LEU A 109 -2.35 -22.64 15.69
CA LEU A 109 -1.37 -23.07 16.68
C LEU A 109 -1.16 -21.99 17.74
N SER A 110 -1.96 -22.02 18.80
CA SER A 110 -2.04 -20.97 19.81
C SER A 110 -0.78 -20.79 20.66
N ARG A 111 0.17 -21.74 20.58
CA ARG A 111 1.47 -21.70 21.29
C ARG A 111 2.64 -21.33 20.40
N LEU A 112 2.47 -21.33 19.07
CA LEU A 112 3.54 -21.05 18.11
C LEU A 112 3.97 -19.59 18.18
N SER A 113 5.19 -19.36 18.67
CA SER A 113 5.78 -18.02 18.77
C SER A 113 6.82 -17.74 17.67
N THR A 114 7.45 -18.81 17.16
CA THR A 114 8.51 -18.72 16.14
C THR A 114 8.30 -19.79 15.09
N PHE A 115 8.33 -19.39 13.84
CA PHE A 115 8.25 -20.31 12.70
C PHE A 115 9.30 -19.97 11.66
N TYR A 116 10.19 -20.92 11.35
CA TYR A 116 11.15 -20.78 10.27
C TYR A 116 10.67 -21.56 9.05
N PHE A 117 10.38 -20.82 7.99
CA PHE A 117 9.98 -21.36 6.69
C PHE A 117 11.13 -22.08 6.01
N PRO A 118 10.85 -23.10 5.17
CA PRO A 118 11.84 -23.68 4.27
C PRO A 118 12.42 -22.62 3.33
N LEU A 119 13.75 -22.64 3.15
CA LEU A 119 14.41 -21.69 2.24
C LEU A 119 14.03 -21.87 0.77
N SER A 120 13.48 -23.03 0.42
CA SER A 120 12.98 -23.35 -0.92
C SER A 120 11.53 -22.91 -1.18
N VAL A 121 10.85 -22.31 -0.19
CA VAL A 121 9.42 -21.97 -0.34
C VAL A 121 9.20 -20.84 -1.36
N GLU A 122 8.31 -21.10 -2.30
CA GLU A 122 7.90 -20.16 -3.36
C GLU A 122 6.57 -19.49 -3.04
N SER A 123 5.69 -20.14 -2.27
CA SER A 123 4.43 -19.56 -1.84
C SER A 123 4.00 -20.00 -0.43
N ILE A 124 3.35 -19.07 0.28
CA ILE A 124 2.70 -19.35 1.56
C ILE A 124 1.21 -19.47 1.29
N GLY A 125 0.65 -20.63 1.51
CA GLY A 125 -0.72 -20.99 1.18
C GLY A 125 -1.78 -20.22 1.95
N GLU A 126 -3.02 -20.32 1.47
CA GLU A 126 -4.17 -19.64 2.06
C GLU A 126 -4.34 -20.01 3.54
N ASN A 127 -4.51 -19.01 4.41
CA ASN A 127 -4.68 -19.16 5.86
C ASN A 127 -3.60 -20.02 6.54
N ALA A 128 -2.41 -20.16 5.97
CA ALA A 128 -1.38 -21.11 6.47
C ALA A 128 -1.04 -20.90 7.95
N LEU A 129 -0.89 -19.66 8.39
CA LEU A 129 -0.62 -19.26 9.79
C LEU A 129 -1.77 -18.41 10.39
N TYR A 130 -2.97 -18.47 9.79
CA TYR A 130 -4.13 -17.71 10.27
C TYR A 130 -4.36 -17.96 11.76
N GLN A 131 -4.60 -16.89 12.54
CA GLN A 131 -4.81 -16.96 13.99
C GLN A 131 -3.64 -17.58 14.81
N SER A 132 -2.43 -17.57 14.31
CA SER A 132 -1.25 -17.86 15.13
C SER A 132 -0.98 -16.67 16.07
N ILE A 133 -1.85 -16.52 17.08
CA ILE A 133 -2.04 -15.29 17.87
C ILE A 133 -0.82 -14.86 18.68
N ILE A 134 0.12 -15.76 18.97
CA ILE A 134 1.35 -15.43 19.69
C ILE A 134 2.61 -15.46 18.82
N LEU A 135 2.46 -15.67 17.51
CA LEU A 135 3.55 -15.61 16.55
C LEU A 135 4.24 -14.25 16.61
N ARG A 136 5.56 -14.25 16.69
CA ARG A 136 6.40 -13.05 16.81
C ARG A 136 7.52 -13.01 15.79
N THR A 137 8.06 -14.17 15.46
CA THR A 137 9.30 -14.29 14.67
C THR A 137 9.10 -15.26 13.52
N THR A 138 9.54 -14.83 12.35
CA THR A 138 9.68 -15.65 11.15
C THR A 138 10.98 -15.27 10.43
N ASN A 139 11.41 -16.09 9.48
CA ASN A 139 12.57 -15.82 8.62
C ASN A 139 12.14 -15.34 7.22
N LEU A 140 11.04 -14.61 7.08
CA LEU A 140 10.55 -14.17 5.76
C LEU A 140 11.62 -13.43 4.93
N ALA A 141 12.44 -12.59 5.57
CA ALA A 141 13.50 -11.85 4.92
C ALA A 141 14.56 -12.74 4.25
N GLU A 142 14.73 -13.97 4.76
CA GLU A 142 15.76 -14.90 4.31
C GLU A 142 15.29 -15.79 3.14
N LEU A 143 14.04 -15.65 2.69
CA LEU A 143 13.44 -16.52 1.68
C LEU A 143 13.76 -16.03 0.25
N PRO A 144 14.74 -16.64 -0.44
CA PRO A 144 15.28 -16.08 -1.67
C PRO A 144 14.36 -16.25 -2.88
N VAL A 145 13.36 -17.13 -2.78
CA VAL A 145 12.48 -17.50 -3.90
C VAL A 145 10.99 -17.34 -3.58
N LEU A 146 10.64 -16.78 -2.42
CA LEU A 146 9.24 -16.52 -2.05
C LEU A 146 8.65 -15.46 -2.96
N ARG A 147 7.61 -15.82 -3.71
CA ARG A 147 6.92 -14.95 -4.66
C ARG A 147 5.54 -14.51 -4.19
N ILE A 148 4.81 -15.38 -3.51
CA ILE A 148 3.41 -15.12 -3.17
C ILE A 148 3.12 -15.46 -1.71
N ILE A 149 2.51 -14.50 -0.99
CA ILE A 149 1.85 -14.74 0.29
C ILE A 149 0.35 -14.71 0.01
N LYS A 150 -0.29 -15.89 0.03
CA LYS A 150 -1.71 -16.06 -0.37
C LYS A 150 -2.69 -15.47 0.65
N ALA A 151 -3.98 -15.53 0.30
CA ALA A 151 -5.04 -14.92 1.08
C ALA A 151 -5.06 -15.39 2.55
N GLY A 152 -5.17 -14.46 3.49
CA GLY A 152 -5.25 -14.74 4.92
C GLY A 152 -4.02 -15.40 5.55
N ALA A 153 -2.95 -15.63 4.78
CA ALA A 153 -1.83 -16.49 5.16
C ALA A 153 -1.25 -16.21 6.56
N MET A 154 -1.14 -14.94 6.94
CA MET A 154 -0.64 -14.50 8.24
C MET A 154 -1.62 -13.53 8.93
N SER A 155 -2.90 -13.64 8.61
CA SER A 155 -3.94 -12.80 9.22
C SER A 155 -4.14 -13.18 10.70
N ARG A 156 -4.44 -12.18 11.53
CA ARG A 156 -4.69 -12.33 12.98
C ARG A 156 -3.51 -12.92 13.78
N CYS A 157 -2.28 -12.78 13.31
CA CYS A 157 -1.07 -13.01 14.09
C CYS A 157 -0.85 -11.83 15.04
N THR A 158 -1.70 -11.69 16.05
CA THR A 158 -1.88 -10.45 16.82
C THR A 158 -0.67 -10.04 17.67
N ARG A 159 0.38 -10.87 17.78
CA ARG A 159 1.64 -10.54 18.45
C ARG A 159 2.80 -10.31 17.49
N LEU A 160 2.60 -10.47 16.20
CA LEU A 160 3.58 -10.13 15.17
C LEU A 160 3.79 -8.61 15.18
N ARG A 161 5.03 -8.16 15.37
CA ARG A 161 5.39 -6.74 15.50
C ARG A 161 6.10 -6.19 14.28
N GLU A 162 6.91 -7.02 13.67
CA GLU A 162 7.76 -6.67 12.55
C GLU A 162 7.66 -7.75 11.47
N VAL A 163 7.73 -7.32 10.23
CA VAL A 163 7.78 -8.17 9.04
C VAL A 163 8.78 -7.57 8.07
N GLU A 164 9.76 -8.38 7.68
CA GLU A 164 10.69 -8.03 6.63
C GLU A 164 10.34 -8.85 5.39
N LEU A 165 9.97 -8.18 4.30
CA LEU A 165 9.53 -8.80 3.05
C LEU A 165 10.72 -8.97 2.11
N PRO A 166 10.94 -10.18 1.53
CA PRO A 166 12.08 -10.45 0.66
C PRO A 166 11.94 -9.75 -0.70
N ALA A 167 13.07 -9.54 -1.37
CA ALA A 167 13.10 -8.90 -2.68
C ALA A 167 12.34 -9.68 -3.77
N SER A 168 12.31 -11.01 -3.66
CA SER A 168 11.64 -11.91 -4.60
C SER A 168 10.11 -11.84 -4.55
N LEU A 169 9.52 -11.20 -3.52
CA LEU A 169 8.07 -11.19 -3.32
C LEU A 169 7.39 -10.34 -4.41
N GLU A 170 6.41 -10.94 -5.09
CA GLU A 170 5.64 -10.34 -6.19
C GLU A 170 4.21 -9.94 -5.74
N GLU A 171 3.63 -10.72 -4.83
CA GLU A 171 2.23 -10.55 -4.41
C GLU A 171 2.02 -10.76 -2.91
N ILE A 172 1.28 -9.84 -2.31
CA ILE A 172 0.65 -9.99 -1.00
C ILE A 172 -0.86 -10.13 -1.24
N GLY A 173 -1.38 -11.33 -1.01
CA GLY A 173 -2.76 -11.70 -1.28
C GLY A 173 -3.78 -11.03 -0.34
N ALA A 174 -5.06 -11.30 -0.61
CA ALA A 174 -6.16 -10.70 0.14
C ALA A 174 -6.07 -11.03 1.65
N ALA A 175 -6.21 -10.00 2.50
CA ALA A 175 -6.16 -10.10 3.96
C ALA A 175 -4.91 -10.81 4.52
N ALA A 176 -3.81 -10.90 3.77
CA ALA A 176 -2.63 -11.70 4.15
C ALA A 176 -2.06 -11.31 5.51
N PHE A 177 -2.05 -10.03 5.86
CA PHE A 177 -1.62 -9.50 7.17
C PHE A 177 -2.75 -8.78 7.93
N ALA A 178 -4.01 -9.02 7.56
CA ALA A 178 -5.14 -8.33 8.19
C ALA A 178 -5.22 -8.61 9.70
N HIS A 179 -5.62 -7.58 10.46
CA HIS A 179 -5.84 -7.64 11.91
C HIS A 179 -4.60 -8.03 12.75
N ASN A 180 -3.41 -7.77 12.26
CA ASN A 180 -2.18 -7.89 13.02
C ASN A 180 -2.02 -6.65 13.91
N SER A 181 -2.75 -6.64 15.02
CA SER A 181 -2.94 -5.46 15.87
C SER A 181 -1.67 -4.92 16.55
N GLN A 182 -0.59 -5.68 16.59
CA GLN A 182 0.71 -5.25 17.10
C GLN A 182 1.74 -5.00 16.01
N LEU A 183 1.40 -5.21 14.73
CA LEU A 183 2.31 -4.97 13.61
C LEU A 183 2.56 -3.47 13.49
N SER A 184 3.80 -3.07 13.81
CA SER A 184 4.27 -1.68 13.80
C SER A 184 5.22 -1.38 12.66
N ASP A 185 5.99 -2.39 12.24
CA ASP A 185 7.08 -2.25 11.28
C ASP A 185 6.94 -3.27 10.15
N VAL A 186 6.91 -2.76 8.92
CA VAL A 186 6.98 -3.56 7.69
C VAL A 186 8.09 -2.97 6.86
N THR A 187 9.16 -3.74 6.70
CA THR A 187 10.28 -3.37 5.83
C THR A 187 10.23 -4.18 4.54
N ILE A 188 10.61 -3.55 3.46
CA ILE A 188 10.62 -4.14 2.12
C ILE A 188 12.06 -4.13 1.64
N ALA A 189 12.56 -5.29 1.21
CA ALA A 189 13.92 -5.39 0.71
C ALA A 189 14.14 -4.48 -0.52
N PRO A 190 15.34 -3.94 -0.69
CA PRO A 190 15.68 -3.19 -1.90
C PRO A 190 15.45 -4.04 -3.18
N GLU A 191 15.12 -3.37 -4.28
CA GLU A 191 14.86 -4.01 -5.59
C GLU A 191 13.69 -5.02 -5.57
N SER A 192 12.73 -4.82 -4.67
CA SER A 192 11.57 -5.68 -4.51
C SER A 192 10.75 -5.81 -5.80
N GLN A 193 10.34 -7.04 -6.10
CA GLN A 193 9.47 -7.36 -7.25
C GLN A 193 7.98 -7.18 -6.95
N LEU A 194 7.63 -6.64 -5.77
CA LEU A 194 6.25 -6.51 -5.32
C LEU A 194 5.43 -5.63 -6.28
N ARG A 195 4.35 -6.22 -6.84
CA ARG A 195 3.46 -5.58 -7.82
C ARG A 195 2.01 -5.46 -7.34
N LEU A 196 1.59 -6.34 -6.45
CA LEU A 196 0.20 -6.42 -6.02
C LEU A 196 0.07 -6.46 -4.51
N LEU A 197 -0.75 -5.55 -3.97
CA LEU A 197 -1.35 -5.66 -2.65
C LEU A 197 -2.83 -6.03 -2.80
N GLY A 198 -3.21 -7.18 -2.28
CA GLY A 198 -4.58 -7.67 -2.34
C GLY A 198 -5.56 -6.89 -1.45
N LYS A 199 -6.85 -7.16 -1.65
CA LYS A 199 -7.93 -6.61 -0.83
C LYS A 199 -7.67 -6.88 0.66
N ASN A 200 -7.85 -5.85 1.52
CA ASN A 200 -7.64 -5.95 2.97
C ASN A 200 -6.22 -6.36 3.41
N ALA A 201 -5.20 -6.26 2.59
CA ALA A 201 -3.88 -6.85 2.87
C ALA A 201 -3.33 -6.51 4.26
N PHE A 202 -3.47 -5.26 4.73
CA PHE A 202 -3.09 -4.78 6.06
C PHE A 202 -4.27 -4.21 6.86
N ASN A 203 -5.52 -4.53 6.49
CA ASN A 203 -6.71 -4.01 7.18
C ASN A 203 -6.60 -4.25 8.69
N GLY A 204 -6.87 -3.20 9.50
CA GLY A 204 -6.88 -3.31 10.95
C GLY A 204 -5.50 -3.49 11.61
N CYS A 205 -4.40 -3.18 10.93
CA CYS A 205 -3.06 -3.12 11.51
C CYS A 205 -2.92 -1.80 12.29
N ILE A 206 -3.53 -1.71 13.46
CA ILE A 206 -3.73 -0.45 14.23
C ILE A 206 -2.46 0.16 14.81
N LYS A 207 -1.33 -0.56 14.76
CA LYS A 207 -0.01 -0.07 15.22
C LYS A 207 0.91 0.30 14.06
N LEU A 208 0.50 0.06 12.83
CA LEU A 208 1.28 0.40 11.65
C LEU A 208 1.24 1.91 11.44
N SER A 209 2.40 2.56 11.47
CA SER A 209 2.51 4.03 11.41
C SER A 209 2.96 4.54 10.04
N SER A 210 3.74 3.76 9.33
CA SER A 210 4.25 4.13 8.00
C SER A 210 4.52 2.89 7.14
N LEU A 211 4.47 3.08 5.82
CA LEU A 211 4.85 2.09 4.82
C LEU A 211 5.59 2.78 3.68
N ASP A 212 6.67 2.17 3.22
CA ASP A 212 7.43 2.67 2.09
C ASP A 212 7.50 1.62 0.97
N PHE A 213 6.73 1.84 -0.09
CA PHE A 213 6.73 1.04 -1.32
C PHE A 213 7.50 1.73 -2.45
N SER A 214 8.15 2.86 -2.20
CA SER A 214 8.76 3.68 -3.26
C SER A 214 9.82 2.94 -4.10
N ALA A 215 10.50 1.96 -3.49
CA ALA A 215 11.49 1.12 -4.16
C ALA A 215 10.92 -0.17 -4.78
N THR A 216 9.60 -0.32 -4.83
CA THR A 216 8.92 -1.50 -5.41
C THR A 216 8.45 -1.24 -6.84
N GLN A 217 7.88 -2.28 -7.45
CA GLN A 217 7.19 -2.19 -8.74
C GLN A 217 5.66 -2.24 -8.57
N LEU A 218 5.14 -1.78 -7.42
CA LEU A 218 3.73 -1.86 -7.08
C LEU A 218 2.88 -1.16 -8.15
N GLU A 219 1.94 -1.91 -8.72
CA GLU A 219 1.00 -1.43 -9.73
C GLU A 219 -0.41 -1.29 -9.18
N GLU A 220 -0.77 -2.16 -8.23
CA GLU A 220 -2.12 -2.22 -7.67
C GLU A 220 -2.13 -2.29 -6.15
N VAL A 221 -2.96 -1.45 -5.55
CA VAL A 221 -3.34 -1.47 -4.14
C VAL A 221 -4.81 -1.86 -4.07
N GLY A 222 -5.10 -2.98 -3.45
CA GLY A 222 -6.45 -3.55 -3.37
C GLY A 222 -7.41 -2.74 -2.50
N GLU A 223 -8.70 -3.06 -2.64
CA GLU A 223 -9.79 -2.52 -1.83
C GLU A 223 -9.50 -2.72 -0.33
N GLN A 224 -9.71 -1.66 0.48
CA GLN A 224 -9.52 -1.69 1.94
C GLN A 224 -8.10 -2.09 2.39
N ALA A 225 -7.09 -1.98 1.55
CA ALA A 225 -5.75 -2.50 1.84
C ALA A 225 -5.17 -2.00 3.16
N PHE A 226 -5.43 -0.74 3.53
CA PHE A 226 -4.98 -0.10 4.78
C PHE A 226 -6.15 0.39 5.65
N ASN A 227 -7.38 -0.05 5.37
CA ASN A 227 -8.55 0.36 6.13
C ASN A 227 -8.34 0.11 7.64
N ALA A 228 -8.74 1.08 8.46
CA ALA A 228 -8.62 1.04 9.91
C ALA A 228 -7.17 0.87 10.45
N CYS A 229 -6.14 1.17 9.67
CA CYS A 229 -4.79 1.41 10.17
C CYS A 229 -4.74 2.78 10.86
N SER A 230 -5.29 2.86 12.06
CA SER A 230 -5.71 4.12 12.70
C SER A 230 -4.58 5.10 13.05
N ILE A 231 -3.32 4.67 13.06
CA ILE A 231 -2.15 5.57 13.24
C ILE A 231 -1.27 5.65 11.99
N LEU A 232 -1.67 5.06 10.87
CA LEU A 232 -0.93 5.11 9.61
C LEU A 232 -0.98 6.54 9.05
N ASN A 233 0.15 7.23 9.12
CA ASN A 233 0.26 8.63 8.75
C ASN A 233 1.05 8.88 7.46
N SER A 234 1.81 7.88 6.97
CA SER A 234 2.61 7.98 5.76
C SER A 234 2.59 6.67 4.97
N VAL A 235 2.29 6.76 3.69
CA VAL A 235 2.46 5.67 2.71
C VAL A 235 3.12 6.26 1.47
N LEU A 236 4.34 5.79 1.19
CA LEU A 236 5.06 6.17 -0.02
C LEU A 236 4.78 5.14 -1.11
N LEU A 237 4.28 5.60 -2.25
CA LEU A 237 3.92 4.75 -3.39
C LEU A 237 4.87 5.01 -4.57
N PRO A 238 5.25 3.99 -5.37
CA PRO A 238 6.05 4.19 -6.57
C PRO A 238 5.21 4.75 -7.73
N ALA A 239 5.87 5.37 -8.70
CA ALA A 239 5.20 5.92 -9.89
C ALA A 239 4.51 4.87 -10.79
N SER A 240 4.80 3.59 -10.57
CA SER A 240 4.18 2.45 -11.27
C SER A 240 2.73 2.21 -10.90
N VAL A 241 2.22 2.79 -9.78
CA VAL A 241 0.85 2.57 -9.31
C VAL A 241 -0.16 3.12 -10.31
N LYS A 242 -1.10 2.27 -10.71
CA LYS A 242 -2.17 2.54 -11.67
C LYS A 242 -3.56 2.46 -11.05
N TYR A 243 -3.70 1.69 -9.97
CA TYR A 243 -4.95 1.46 -9.29
C TYR A 243 -4.79 1.46 -7.77
N ILE A 244 -5.71 2.14 -7.09
CA ILE A 244 -5.87 2.14 -5.65
C ILE A 244 -7.35 1.92 -5.37
N GLY A 245 -7.69 0.83 -4.68
CA GLY A 245 -9.06 0.36 -4.51
C GLY A 245 -9.91 1.22 -3.57
N GLU A 246 -11.19 0.92 -3.60
CA GLU A 246 -12.20 1.54 -2.73
C GLU A 246 -11.83 1.37 -1.25
N GLU A 247 -12.06 2.41 -0.42
CA GLU A 247 -11.78 2.41 1.02
C GLU A 247 -10.31 2.11 1.41
N ALA A 248 -9.36 2.20 0.47
CA ALA A 248 -7.97 1.76 0.71
C ALA A 248 -7.31 2.45 1.91
N PHE A 249 -7.61 3.71 2.18
CA PHE A 249 -7.08 4.50 3.30
C PHE A 249 -8.17 4.94 4.30
N MET A 250 -9.35 4.32 4.25
CA MET A 250 -10.45 4.67 5.13
C MET A 250 -10.04 4.53 6.61
N TYR A 251 -10.34 5.54 7.44
CA TYR A 251 -10.00 5.60 8.87
C TYR A 251 -8.51 5.46 9.21
N THR A 252 -7.63 5.92 8.31
CA THR A 252 -6.20 6.11 8.61
C THR A 252 -5.95 7.49 9.24
N SER A 253 -4.67 7.79 9.53
CA SER A 253 -4.23 9.10 10.01
C SER A 253 -3.31 9.83 9.05
N VAL A 254 -3.40 9.52 7.75
CA VAL A 254 -2.63 10.23 6.72
C VAL A 254 -2.91 11.73 6.82
N ASN A 255 -1.84 12.54 6.78
CA ASN A 255 -1.97 13.98 6.99
C ASN A 255 -1.77 14.81 5.73
N GLN A 256 -0.96 14.32 4.80
CA GLN A 256 -0.70 14.96 3.51
C GLN A 256 -0.56 13.91 2.42
N ILE A 257 -1.03 14.25 1.23
CA ILE A 257 -0.91 13.43 0.04
C ILE A 257 -0.36 14.30 -1.08
N ASP A 258 0.78 13.90 -1.61
CA ASP A 258 1.28 14.37 -2.90
C ASP A 258 1.47 13.16 -3.82
N TRP A 259 0.46 12.93 -4.67
CA TRP A 259 0.46 11.87 -5.67
C TRP A 259 0.68 12.38 -7.09
N SER A 260 1.24 13.58 -7.23
CA SER A 260 1.52 14.18 -8.53
C SER A 260 2.32 13.27 -9.49
N HIS A 261 3.15 12.37 -8.91
CA HIS A 261 3.99 11.42 -9.62
C HIS A 261 3.23 10.13 -10.08
N LEU A 262 2.00 9.88 -9.61
CA LEU A 262 1.23 8.68 -9.97
C LEU A 262 0.51 8.85 -11.32
N VAL A 263 1.28 9.01 -12.38
CA VAL A 263 0.76 9.35 -13.72
C VAL A 263 -0.15 8.29 -14.35
N GLY A 264 -0.17 7.08 -13.79
CA GLY A 264 -1.05 5.97 -14.20
C GLY A 264 -2.43 5.99 -13.55
N LEU A 265 -2.59 6.71 -12.42
CA LEU A 265 -3.84 6.73 -11.65
C LEU A 265 -4.90 7.57 -12.39
N ARG A 266 -6.07 6.98 -12.70
CA ARG A 266 -7.17 7.63 -13.43
C ARG A 266 -8.36 7.98 -12.57
N VAL A 267 -8.56 7.28 -11.46
CA VAL A 267 -9.74 7.41 -10.62
C VAL A 267 -9.32 7.44 -9.15
N VAL A 268 -9.89 8.37 -8.39
CA VAL A 268 -9.93 8.29 -6.94
C VAL A 268 -11.19 7.52 -6.57
N GLU A 269 -11.02 6.29 -6.12
CA GLU A 269 -12.10 5.35 -5.85
C GLU A 269 -12.99 5.76 -4.68
N GLY A 270 -14.17 5.13 -4.57
CA GLY A 270 -15.17 5.44 -3.56
C GLY A 270 -14.64 5.29 -2.14
N SER A 271 -15.02 6.23 -1.27
CA SER A 271 -14.65 6.22 0.16
C SER A 271 -13.15 6.06 0.45
N MET A 272 -12.26 6.31 -0.55
CA MET A 272 -10.81 6.02 -0.44
C MET A 272 -10.20 6.62 0.82
N PHE A 273 -10.56 7.86 1.17
CA PHE A 273 -10.10 8.57 2.36
C PHE A 273 -11.22 8.88 3.35
N TYR A 274 -12.31 8.13 3.32
CA TYR A 274 -13.44 8.38 4.21
C TYR A 274 -13.00 8.38 5.68
N GLY A 275 -13.35 9.46 6.39
CA GLY A 275 -13.06 9.59 7.83
C GLY A 275 -11.60 9.84 8.19
N VAL A 276 -10.73 10.22 7.23
CA VAL A 276 -9.35 10.63 7.49
C VAL A 276 -9.32 12.07 8.00
N GLY A 277 -9.68 12.25 9.27
CA GLY A 277 -9.83 13.58 9.88
C GLY A 277 -8.52 14.38 10.01
N THR A 278 -7.37 13.72 9.90
CA THR A 278 -6.03 14.33 9.96
C THR A 278 -5.56 14.84 8.59
N LEU A 279 -6.19 14.43 7.51
CA LEU A 279 -5.81 14.83 6.15
C LEU A 279 -5.96 16.35 5.99
N ASN A 280 -4.85 17.04 5.74
CA ASN A 280 -4.81 18.50 5.65
C ASN A 280 -4.74 19.00 4.21
N SER A 281 -3.92 18.37 3.38
CA SER A 281 -3.74 18.76 1.98
C SER A 281 -3.62 17.57 1.06
N VAL A 282 -4.12 17.74 -0.17
CA VAL A 282 -4.10 16.71 -1.22
C VAL A 282 -3.69 17.34 -2.54
N ILE A 283 -2.69 16.74 -3.19
CA ILE A 283 -2.31 16.99 -4.58
C ILE A 283 -2.55 15.69 -5.35
N LEU A 284 -3.54 15.71 -6.23
CA LEU A 284 -3.86 14.58 -7.11
C LEU A 284 -3.07 14.66 -8.42
N PRO A 285 -2.72 13.52 -9.03
CA PRO A 285 -2.05 13.51 -10.33
C PRO A 285 -2.98 14.06 -11.43
N HIS A 286 -2.40 14.75 -12.38
CA HIS A 286 -3.18 15.33 -13.49
C HIS A 286 -3.94 14.29 -14.34
N SER A 287 -3.52 13.03 -14.27
CA SER A 287 -4.15 11.90 -14.95
C SER A 287 -5.52 11.50 -14.40
N VAL A 288 -5.89 11.96 -13.20
CA VAL A 288 -7.18 11.59 -12.59
C VAL A 288 -8.30 12.32 -13.30
N GLU A 289 -9.30 11.56 -13.71
CA GLU A 289 -10.50 12.02 -14.44
C GLU A 289 -11.75 12.03 -13.56
N GLN A 290 -11.76 11.20 -12.51
CA GLN A 290 -12.93 11.05 -11.64
C GLN A 290 -12.54 10.94 -10.16
N ILE A 291 -13.30 11.61 -9.32
CA ILE A 291 -13.34 11.42 -7.87
C ILE A 291 -14.68 10.78 -7.56
N LYS A 292 -14.69 9.53 -7.09
CA LYS A 292 -15.93 8.78 -6.83
C LYS A 292 -16.62 9.17 -5.52
N ALA A 293 -17.76 8.54 -5.28
CA ALA A 293 -18.63 8.85 -4.14
C ALA A 293 -17.88 8.74 -2.79
N SER A 294 -18.12 9.71 -1.91
CA SER A 294 -17.58 9.76 -0.55
C SER A 294 -16.04 9.71 -0.44
N ALA A 295 -15.30 9.90 -1.52
CA ALA A 295 -13.84 9.67 -1.58
C ALA A 295 -13.07 10.41 -0.46
N PHE A 296 -13.49 11.63 -0.10
CA PHE A 296 -12.93 12.45 0.97
C PHE A 296 -13.96 12.82 2.05
N ALA A 297 -15.10 12.11 2.12
CA ALA A 297 -16.11 12.43 3.10
C ALA A 297 -15.57 12.30 4.54
N LEU A 298 -15.97 13.22 5.42
CA LEU A 298 -15.50 13.30 6.82
C LEU A 298 -13.99 13.60 6.97
N CYS A 299 -13.29 14.06 5.93
CA CYS A 299 -11.94 14.60 6.03
C CYS A 299 -12.00 15.99 6.68
N SER A 300 -12.34 16.05 7.97
CA SER A 300 -12.61 17.30 8.68
C SER A 300 -11.41 18.24 8.78
N GLY A 301 -10.18 17.71 8.64
CA GLY A 301 -8.93 18.48 8.61
C GLY A 301 -8.57 19.04 7.25
N LEU A 302 -9.20 18.58 6.16
CA LEU A 302 -8.84 18.95 4.80
C LEU A 302 -9.05 20.45 4.57
N SER A 303 -7.96 21.19 4.46
CA SER A 303 -7.97 22.64 4.28
C SER A 303 -7.76 23.06 2.84
N THR A 304 -6.98 22.30 2.07
CA THR A 304 -6.63 22.61 0.68
C THR A 304 -6.62 21.35 -0.16
N ILE A 305 -7.19 21.43 -1.35
CA ILE A 305 -7.08 20.39 -2.38
C ILE A 305 -6.72 20.98 -3.73
N SER A 306 -5.78 20.36 -4.43
CA SER A 306 -5.49 20.61 -5.84
C SER A 306 -6.14 19.52 -6.67
N LEU A 307 -7.18 19.90 -7.41
CA LEU A 307 -7.89 19.03 -8.34
C LEU A 307 -7.09 18.84 -9.63
N PRO A 308 -7.20 17.67 -10.27
CA PRO A 308 -6.43 17.38 -11.48
C PRO A 308 -6.96 18.15 -12.70
N TYR A 309 -6.08 18.43 -13.64
CA TYR A 309 -6.39 19.16 -14.87
C TYR A 309 -7.46 18.45 -15.75
N HIS A 310 -7.43 17.10 -15.75
CA HIS A 310 -8.36 16.30 -16.55
C HIS A 310 -9.62 15.85 -15.80
N LEU A 311 -9.88 16.43 -14.63
CA LEU A 311 -11.07 16.06 -13.85
C LEU A 311 -12.35 16.36 -14.60
N VAL A 312 -13.21 15.36 -14.75
CA VAL A 312 -14.51 15.44 -15.42
C VAL A 312 -15.66 15.43 -14.41
N ALA A 313 -15.51 14.65 -13.32
CA ALA A 313 -16.60 14.48 -12.38
C ALA A 313 -16.14 14.29 -10.93
N ILE A 314 -16.92 14.83 -10.02
CA ILE A 314 -16.87 14.66 -8.56
C ILE A 314 -18.15 13.92 -8.15
N GLY A 315 -18.02 12.78 -7.49
CA GLY A 315 -19.12 11.90 -7.10
C GLY A 315 -19.94 12.40 -5.92
N ASP A 316 -21.02 11.69 -5.63
CA ASP A 316 -21.93 11.99 -4.52
C ASP A 316 -21.18 12.00 -3.17
N TRP A 317 -21.45 13.01 -2.33
CA TRP A 317 -20.83 13.21 -1.01
C TRP A 317 -19.28 13.21 -1.02
N ALA A 318 -18.63 13.39 -2.14
CA ALA A 318 -17.18 13.24 -2.25
C ALA A 318 -16.38 14.06 -1.23
N PHE A 319 -16.83 15.26 -0.88
CA PHE A 319 -16.22 16.14 0.12
C PHE A 319 -17.18 16.46 1.27
N ALA A 320 -18.19 15.61 1.51
CA ALA A 320 -19.16 15.86 2.56
C ALA A 320 -18.47 15.96 3.94
N ASN A 321 -18.82 16.98 4.72
CA ASN A 321 -18.24 17.27 6.05
C ASN A 321 -16.72 17.53 6.04
N CYS A 322 -16.13 18.00 4.95
CA CYS A 322 -14.80 18.60 4.93
C CYS A 322 -14.86 20.02 5.52
N THR A 323 -15.09 20.13 6.84
CA THR A 323 -15.44 21.40 7.49
C THR A 323 -14.31 22.43 7.54
N SER A 324 -13.05 21.98 7.41
CA SER A 324 -11.87 22.85 7.33
C SER A 324 -11.54 23.35 5.95
N LEU A 325 -12.27 22.93 4.89
CA LEU A 325 -11.93 23.28 3.51
C LEU A 325 -12.02 24.81 3.31
N ARG A 326 -10.96 25.37 2.74
CA ARG A 326 -10.80 26.82 2.49
C ARG A 326 -10.32 27.11 1.08
N THR A 327 -9.58 26.20 0.46
CA THR A 327 -9.04 26.42 -0.88
C THR A 327 -9.20 25.19 -1.74
N ILE A 328 -9.77 25.37 -2.92
CA ILE A 328 -9.81 24.40 -4.01
C ILE A 328 -9.08 25.01 -5.20
N VAL A 329 -7.98 24.38 -5.59
CA VAL A 329 -7.31 24.73 -6.86
C VAL A 329 -7.88 23.83 -7.95
N CYS A 330 -8.56 24.41 -8.92
CA CYS A 330 -9.30 23.69 -9.97
C CYS A 330 -8.87 24.18 -11.37
N PRO A 331 -7.75 23.68 -11.88
CA PRO A 331 -7.18 24.16 -13.16
C PRO A 331 -7.86 23.55 -14.39
N THR A 332 -9.05 22.97 -14.24
CA THR A 332 -9.75 22.29 -15.33
C THR A 332 -10.21 23.29 -16.40
N PRO A 333 -10.04 22.96 -17.70
CA PRO A 333 -10.54 23.80 -18.79
C PRO A 333 -12.05 23.66 -19.01
N ILE A 334 -12.67 22.68 -18.37
CA ILE A 334 -14.11 22.42 -18.36
C ILE A 334 -14.61 22.40 -16.92
N VAL A 335 -15.86 22.80 -16.69
CA VAL A 335 -16.48 22.72 -15.36
C VAL A 335 -16.75 21.26 -15.03
N PRO A 336 -16.13 20.68 -13.98
CA PRO A 336 -16.40 19.29 -13.59
C PRO A 336 -17.83 19.13 -13.09
N GLN A 337 -18.48 18.03 -13.47
CA GLN A 337 -19.78 17.67 -12.91
C GLN A 337 -19.66 17.38 -11.41
N VAL A 338 -20.66 17.84 -10.65
CA VAL A 338 -20.70 17.65 -9.20
C VAL A 338 -21.89 16.76 -8.84
N GLY A 339 -21.61 15.67 -8.11
CA GLY A 339 -22.61 14.72 -7.66
C GLY A 339 -23.46 15.23 -6.50
N TYR A 340 -24.50 14.48 -6.18
CA TYR A 340 -25.46 14.83 -5.15
C TYR A 340 -24.77 15.07 -3.80
N LEU A 341 -25.04 16.24 -3.19
CA LEU A 341 -24.48 16.63 -1.87
C LEU A 341 -22.95 16.49 -1.75
N ALA A 342 -22.21 16.62 -2.85
CA ALA A 342 -20.75 16.43 -2.85
C ALA A 342 -20.02 17.29 -1.82
N PHE A 343 -20.49 18.51 -1.54
CA PHE A 343 -19.93 19.44 -0.55
C PHE A 343 -20.85 19.65 0.67
N GLN A 344 -21.71 18.69 0.99
CA GLN A 344 -22.58 18.79 2.16
C GLN A 344 -21.77 19.09 3.44
N GLY A 345 -22.21 20.08 4.24
CA GLY A 345 -21.53 20.46 5.49
C GLY A 345 -20.27 21.30 5.31
N VAL A 346 -19.87 21.61 4.06
CA VAL A 346 -18.81 22.58 3.75
C VAL A 346 -19.41 23.97 3.72
N ASN A 347 -18.74 24.95 4.36
CA ASN A 347 -19.13 26.35 4.23
C ASN A 347 -18.61 26.92 2.91
N THR A 348 -19.34 26.67 1.81
CA THR A 348 -18.93 27.02 0.43
C THR A 348 -18.60 28.50 0.27
N SER A 349 -19.35 29.41 0.95
CA SER A 349 -19.09 30.86 0.88
C SER A 349 -17.74 31.28 1.51
N ALA A 350 -17.12 30.41 2.32
CA ALA A 350 -15.79 30.64 2.88
C ALA A 350 -14.66 29.95 2.10
N VAL A 351 -15.00 29.10 1.13
CA VAL A 351 -14.02 28.39 0.29
C VAL A 351 -13.68 29.20 -0.95
N GLU A 352 -12.40 29.49 -1.15
CA GLU A 352 -11.89 30.05 -2.40
C GLU A 352 -11.65 28.94 -3.41
N VAL A 353 -12.29 29.02 -4.57
CA VAL A 353 -12.03 28.13 -5.70
C VAL A 353 -11.28 28.89 -6.77
N GLN A 354 -10.04 28.50 -6.98
CA GLN A 354 -9.17 29.09 -7.99
C GLN A 354 -9.37 28.32 -9.31
N VAL A 355 -9.85 28.99 -10.33
CA VAL A 355 -10.14 28.42 -11.66
C VAL A 355 -9.36 29.17 -12.73
N LEU A 356 -9.22 28.56 -13.91
CA LEU A 356 -8.64 29.29 -15.06
C LEU A 356 -9.45 30.54 -15.35
N GLU A 357 -8.77 31.69 -15.49
CA GLU A 357 -9.40 32.98 -15.81
C GLU A 357 -10.34 32.88 -17.03
N SER A 358 -9.94 32.12 -18.05
CA SER A 358 -10.67 31.95 -19.29
C SER A 358 -12.01 31.23 -19.16
N VAL A 359 -12.19 30.42 -18.09
CA VAL A 359 -13.43 29.66 -17.85
C VAL A 359 -14.19 30.13 -16.62
N LEU A 360 -13.70 31.16 -15.91
CA LEU A 360 -14.34 31.72 -14.74
C LEU A 360 -15.84 31.99 -14.94
N PRO A 361 -16.30 32.61 -16.05
CA PRO A 361 -17.72 32.86 -16.27
C PRO A 361 -18.57 31.58 -16.35
N LEU A 362 -18.00 30.45 -16.73
CA LEU A 362 -18.70 29.16 -16.76
C LEU A 362 -18.97 28.65 -15.33
N TYR A 363 -18.00 28.81 -14.43
CA TYR A 363 -18.16 28.44 -13.02
C TYR A 363 -19.14 29.37 -12.29
N GLU A 364 -19.11 30.68 -12.58
CA GLU A 364 -20.04 31.66 -11.99
C GLU A 364 -21.52 31.37 -12.31
N ASN A 365 -21.78 30.81 -13.48
CA ASN A 365 -23.13 30.46 -13.94
C ASN A 365 -23.48 28.99 -13.65
N ASP A 366 -22.58 28.20 -13.08
CA ASP A 366 -22.83 26.81 -12.76
C ASP A 366 -23.63 26.66 -11.44
N ALA A 367 -24.58 25.72 -11.42
CA ALA A 367 -25.50 25.53 -10.31
C ALA A 367 -24.83 25.05 -9.02
N ASP A 368 -23.72 24.33 -9.13
CA ASP A 368 -23.01 23.73 -8.01
C ASP A 368 -21.79 24.58 -7.60
N TRP A 369 -21.05 25.10 -8.56
CA TRP A 369 -19.83 25.87 -8.31
C TRP A 369 -20.09 27.34 -7.99
N GLY A 370 -21.20 27.95 -8.48
CA GLY A 370 -21.53 29.36 -8.27
C GLY A 370 -21.72 29.77 -6.81
N TYR A 371 -21.86 28.81 -5.86
CA TYR A 371 -21.95 29.11 -4.42
C TYR A 371 -20.59 29.32 -3.73
N PHE A 372 -19.49 29.07 -4.43
CA PHE A 372 -18.16 29.27 -3.91
C PHE A 372 -17.63 30.69 -4.15
N ARG A 373 -16.56 31.05 -3.43
CA ARG A 373 -15.80 32.26 -3.76
C ARG A 373 -14.87 31.97 -4.93
N LEU A 374 -15.35 32.23 -6.11
CA LEU A 374 -14.62 31.99 -7.34
C LEU A 374 -13.54 33.05 -7.56
N LYS A 375 -12.37 32.64 -8.03
CA LYS A 375 -11.25 33.51 -8.35
C LYS A 375 -10.60 33.01 -9.64
N GLY A 376 -10.57 33.87 -10.64
CA GLY A 376 -9.78 33.62 -11.84
C GLY A 376 -8.28 33.65 -11.50
N ASP A 377 -7.55 32.68 -12.00
CA ASP A 377 -6.11 32.61 -11.86
C ASP A 377 -5.46 32.30 -13.22
N ALA A 378 -4.36 32.96 -13.49
CA ALA A 378 -3.63 32.70 -14.71
C ALA A 378 -2.90 31.35 -14.68
N PHE A 379 -2.87 30.67 -13.51
CA PHE A 379 -2.09 29.46 -13.26
C PHE A 379 -0.71 29.50 -13.96
N THR A 380 -0.02 30.64 -13.84
CA THR A 380 1.36 30.78 -14.27
C THR A 380 2.23 29.93 -13.37
N GLY A 381 2.37 28.64 -13.72
CA GLY A 381 3.12 27.67 -12.97
C GLY A 381 2.32 27.00 -11.87
N ILE A 382 1.56 25.93 -12.23
CA ILE A 382 1.32 24.85 -11.28
C ILE A 382 2.71 24.24 -11.06
N SER A 383 3.36 24.65 -9.97
CA SER A 383 4.66 24.13 -9.57
C SER A 383 4.47 22.69 -9.10
N VAL A 384 4.62 21.74 -10.00
CA VAL A 384 4.80 20.34 -9.68
C VAL A 384 6.29 20.05 -9.89
N GLY A 385 7.05 20.00 -8.79
CA GLY A 385 8.50 19.71 -8.80
C GLY A 385 9.36 20.85 -9.35
N GLU A 386 10.40 21.20 -8.63
CA GLU A 386 11.37 22.24 -8.97
C GLU A 386 12.18 21.87 -10.23
N HIS A 387 11.74 22.35 -11.38
CA HIS A 387 12.62 22.49 -12.54
C HIS A 387 12.81 23.98 -12.79
N GLN A 388 13.76 24.58 -12.10
CA GLN A 388 14.01 26.02 -12.10
C GLN A 388 14.41 26.57 -13.48
N ASP A 389 14.74 25.71 -14.47
CA ASP A 389 15.29 26.09 -15.78
C ASP A 389 14.38 25.76 -16.97
N LEU A 390 13.09 25.44 -16.76
CA LEU A 390 12.15 25.26 -17.85
C LEU A 390 11.82 26.62 -18.48
N GLN A 391 12.20 26.82 -19.74
CA GLN A 391 11.86 28.00 -20.53
C GLN A 391 10.83 27.63 -21.59
N VAL A 392 9.71 28.32 -21.59
CA VAL A 392 8.66 28.19 -22.61
C VAL A 392 8.35 29.59 -23.12
N CYS A 393 8.55 29.80 -24.38
CA CYS A 393 8.27 31.10 -24.98
C CYS A 393 7.65 30.96 -26.37
N ARG A 394 6.99 32.01 -26.84
CA ARG A 394 6.47 32.10 -28.19
C ARG A 394 7.33 33.04 -29.03
N ARG A 395 7.83 32.54 -30.15
CA ARG A 395 8.59 33.32 -31.11
C ARG A 395 8.16 33.02 -32.53
N TYR A 396 7.91 34.08 -33.30
CA TYR A 396 7.52 33.99 -34.73
C TYR A 396 6.43 32.98 -35.05
N GLY A 397 5.43 32.87 -34.16
CA GLY A 397 4.33 31.90 -34.30
C GLY A 397 4.60 30.53 -33.75
N ASN A 398 5.85 30.19 -33.38
CA ASN A 398 6.22 28.89 -32.81
C ASN A 398 6.22 28.92 -31.29
N VAL A 399 5.96 27.76 -30.68
CA VAL A 399 6.21 27.50 -29.26
C VAL A 399 7.61 26.87 -29.14
N GLU A 400 8.51 27.60 -28.49
CA GLU A 400 9.86 27.12 -28.18
C GLU A 400 9.93 26.69 -26.73
N ILE A 401 10.42 25.47 -26.48
CA ILE A 401 10.55 24.88 -25.16
C ILE A 401 11.99 24.44 -24.97
N VAL A 402 12.61 24.86 -23.86
CA VAL A 402 13.92 24.39 -23.40
C VAL A 402 13.76 23.87 -21.99
N SER A 403 14.21 22.66 -21.72
CA SER A 403 14.04 21.98 -20.44
C SER A 403 15.34 21.32 -20.00
N PRO A 404 15.66 21.29 -18.70
CA PRO A 404 16.77 20.54 -18.16
C PRO A 404 16.54 19.01 -18.17
N ILE A 405 15.30 18.58 -18.41
CA ILE A 405 14.89 17.16 -18.50
C ILE A 405 14.30 16.90 -19.88
N ALA A 406 14.53 15.70 -20.39
CA ALA A 406 13.97 15.30 -21.67
C ALA A 406 12.44 15.36 -21.70
N ILE A 407 11.90 16.01 -22.71
CA ILE A 407 10.47 16.17 -22.95
C ILE A 407 9.99 14.92 -23.67
N LYS A 408 8.98 14.26 -23.12
CA LYS A 408 8.35 13.07 -23.74
C LYS A 408 7.37 13.47 -24.82
N SER A 409 6.50 14.45 -24.53
CA SER A 409 5.53 14.96 -25.48
C SER A 409 5.07 16.38 -25.10
N VAL A 410 4.58 17.10 -26.08
CA VAL A 410 3.96 18.42 -25.91
C VAL A 410 2.57 18.38 -26.55
N ALA A 411 1.56 18.86 -25.81
CA ALA A 411 0.21 19.08 -26.33
C ALA A 411 -0.14 20.56 -26.20
N ILE A 412 -0.71 21.15 -27.24
CA ILE A 412 -1.10 22.53 -27.29
C ILE A 412 -2.62 22.63 -27.49
N TYR A 413 -3.25 23.45 -26.66
CA TYR A 413 -4.70 23.67 -26.65
C TYR A 413 -5.00 25.12 -26.86
N ALA A 414 -6.11 25.42 -27.57
CA ALA A 414 -6.73 26.74 -27.52
C ALA A 414 -7.35 26.96 -26.13
N TYR A 415 -7.62 28.21 -25.75
CA TYR A 415 -8.24 28.54 -24.46
C TYR A 415 -9.64 27.96 -24.25
N ASN A 416 -10.33 27.58 -25.32
CA ASN A 416 -11.61 26.87 -25.25
C ASN A 416 -11.44 25.33 -25.03
N GLY A 417 -10.23 24.85 -24.75
CA GLY A 417 -9.94 23.44 -24.53
C GLY A 417 -9.75 22.59 -25.79
N THR A 418 -9.92 23.17 -26.99
CA THR A 418 -9.69 22.42 -28.23
C THR A 418 -8.22 22.12 -28.41
N MET A 419 -7.86 20.84 -28.59
CA MET A 419 -6.47 20.43 -28.89
C MET A 419 -6.10 20.97 -30.29
N LEU A 420 -5.07 21.80 -30.33
CA LEU A 420 -4.53 22.37 -31.57
C LEU A 420 -3.44 21.46 -32.15
N ARG A 421 -2.58 20.93 -31.30
CA ARG A 421 -1.45 20.10 -31.72
C ARG A 421 -0.95 19.22 -30.58
N GLN A 422 -0.44 18.03 -30.94
CA GLN A 422 0.30 17.16 -30.03
C GLN A 422 1.47 16.54 -30.76
N GLU A 423 2.66 16.58 -30.13
CA GLU A 423 3.89 16.01 -30.69
C GLU A 423 4.63 15.20 -29.61
N ARG A 424 5.21 14.09 -30.05
CA ARG A 424 6.18 13.34 -29.26
C ARG A 424 7.58 13.91 -29.54
N ILE A 425 8.32 14.25 -28.49
CA ILE A 425 9.55 15.04 -28.62
C ILE A 425 10.80 14.17 -28.35
N ASP A 426 10.86 13.45 -27.24
CA ASP A 426 12.01 12.65 -26.78
C ASP A 426 13.35 13.43 -26.76
N ASN A 427 13.31 14.74 -26.44
CA ASN A 427 14.46 15.65 -26.41
C ASN A 427 14.28 16.71 -25.31
N MET A 428 15.36 17.40 -24.94
CA MET A 428 15.35 18.53 -23.99
C MET A 428 14.86 19.85 -24.62
N GLN A 429 14.69 19.89 -25.93
CA GLN A 429 14.23 21.07 -26.65
C GLN A 429 13.13 20.69 -27.65
N ALA A 430 12.16 21.55 -27.80
CA ALA A 430 11.10 21.42 -28.79
C ALA A 430 10.78 22.77 -29.42
N ILE A 431 10.53 22.77 -30.73
CA ILE A 431 9.98 23.90 -31.48
C ILE A 431 8.74 23.39 -32.19
N ILE A 432 7.57 23.92 -31.82
CA ILE A 432 6.29 23.47 -32.34
C ILE A 432 5.67 24.62 -33.10
N GLU A 433 5.47 24.42 -34.41
CA GLU A 433 4.82 25.39 -35.28
C GLU A 433 3.32 25.47 -35.00
N LEU A 434 2.83 26.70 -34.84
CA LEU A 434 1.40 27.01 -34.71
C LEU A 434 0.98 27.91 -35.84
N SER A 435 -0.10 27.54 -36.50
CA SER A 435 -0.68 28.35 -37.59
C SER A 435 -1.52 29.52 -37.09
N ALA A 436 -1.75 29.68 -35.80
CA ALA A 436 -2.63 30.68 -35.22
C ALA A 436 -1.87 31.70 -34.36
N THR A 437 -2.30 32.95 -34.37
CA THR A 437 -1.78 34.03 -33.51
C THR A 437 -2.47 34.06 -32.14
N GLU A 438 -3.34 33.11 -31.85
CA GLU A 438 -4.15 33.06 -30.64
C GLU A 438 -3.35 32.58 -29.43
N HIS A 439 -3.72 33.05 -28.26
CA HIS A 439 -3.23 32.56 -27.00
C HIS A 439 -3.50 31.07 -26.85
N CYS A 440 -2.52 30.32 -26.32
CA CYS A 440 -2.63 28.88 -26.20
C CYS A 440 -2.13 28.38 -24.82
N ILE A 441 -2.58 27.19 -24.46
CA ILE A 441 -2.11 26.44 -23.30
C ILE A 441 -1.19 25.33 -23.80
N VAL A 442 0.01 25.26 -23.25
CA VAL A 442 1.03 24.26 -23.61
C VAL A 442 1.18 23.28 -22.44
N SER A 443 0.85 22.03 -22.66
CA SER A 443 1.05 20.93 -21.73
C SER A 443 2.30 20.16 -22.14
N ILE A 444 3.28 20.06 -21.25
CA ILE A 444 4.58 19.44 -21.50
C ILE A 444 4.71 18.23 -20.59
N ALA A 445 4.77 17.03 -21.14
CA ALA A 445 5.05 15.81 -20.42
C ALA A 445 6.54 15.45 -20.53
N PHE A 446 7.19 15.14 -19.40
CA PHE A 446 8.59 14.78 -19.33
C PHE A 446 8.79 13.27 -19.25
N VAL A 447 10.00 12.81 -19.50
CA VAL A 447 10.35 11.38 -19.44
C VAL A 447 10.30 10.82 -18.01
N ASP A 448 10.46 11.66 -17.00
CA ASP A 448 10.33 11.33 -15.57
C ASP A 448 8.88 11.21 -15.10
N GLY A 449 7.90 11.41 -16.01
CA GLY A 449 6.47 11.33 -15.73
C GLY A 449 5.82 12.65 -15.31
N ASN A 450 6.61 13.70 -15.05
CA ASN A 450 6.08 15.02 -14.71
C ASN A 450 5.40 15.69 -15.90
N ILE A 451 4.40 16.54 -15.62
CA ILE A 451 3.72 17.38 -16.63
C ILE A 451 3.79 18.84 -16.17
N ARG A 452 4.08 19.73 -17.11
CA ARG A 452 3.99 21.19 -16.94
C ARG A 452 2.99 21.77 -17.89
N VAL A 453 2.25 22.74 -17.41
CA VAL A 453 1.30 23.48 -18.21
C VAL A 453 1.70 24.97 -18.18
N VAL A 454 1.87 25.55 -19.34
CA VAL A 454 2.30 26.94 -19.51
C VAL A 454 1.27 27.63 -20.41
N LYS A 455 0.87 28.82 -20.03
CA LYS A 455 0.01 29.70 -20.84
C LYS A 455 0.89 30.64 -21.67
N LEU A 456 0.65 30.74 -22.97
CA LEU A 456 1.36 31.60 -23.89
C LEU A 456 0.41 32.57 -24.60
#